data_65a34e84eb2ebbc63c3ce68b94cd6d09
#
_entry.id   65a34e84eb2ebbc63c3ce68b94cd6d09
#
_cell.length_a   1.000
_cell.length_b   1.000
_cell.length_c   1.000
_cell.angle_alpha   90.00
_cell.angle_beta   90.00
_cell.angle_gamma   90.00
#
_symmetry.space_group_name_H-M   'P 1'
#
loop_
_entity.id
_entity.type
_entity.pdbx_description
1 polymer ?
#
loop_
_entity_poly.entity_id
_entity_poly.type
_entity_poly.pdbx_seq_one_letter_code
_entity_poly.pdbx_strand_id
1 'polypeptide(L)'
;MRTFESVADLAAIQGESIGESDWVTISQEDVNLFADATGDHQWIHVDPERAAKGPFGKTIAHGFMTLALLPRLQHQMYTVNGIKLAINYGLNKVRFPAPVPVGSRVRAKSSLVKVEDLGDGAVQATVSTTVEVEGSDKPACVAESVVRYIA
;
A
#
# COMPACT_ATOMS: atom_id res chain seq x y z
N MET A 1 13.58 9.30 3.11
CA MET A 1 12.27 9.92 2.80
C MET A 1 12.49 11.14 1.91
N ARG A 2 11.76 11.22 0.82
CA ARG A 2 11.85 12.35 -0.15
C ARG A 2 10.80 13.41 0.20
N THR A 3 11.16 14.68 0.17
CA THR A 3 10.23 15.79 0.42
C THR A 3 10.01 16.57 -0.88
N PHE A 4 8.76 16.73 -1.27
CA PHE A 4 8.34 17.62 -2.34
C PHE A 4 7.75 18.88 -1.71
N GLU A 5 8.33 20.04 -1.99
CA GLU A 5 7.90 21.30 -1.38
C GLU A 5 6.55 21.78 -1.92
N SER A 6 6.13 21.22 -3.05
CA SER A 6 4.84 21.52 -3.66
C SER A 6 4.34 20.34 -4.49
N VAL A 7 3.08 20.39 -4.89
CA VAL A 7 2.52 19.46 -5.87
C VAL A 7 3.20 19.62 -7.25
N ALA A 8 3.69 20.80 -7.58
CA ALA A 8 4.43 21.05 -8.82
C ALA A 8 5.76 20.28 -8.83
N ASP A 9 6.45 20.23 -7.68
CA ASP A 9 7.69 19.45 -7.56
C ASP A 9 7.42 17.95 -7.68
N LEU A 10 6.30 17.48 -7.12
CA LEU A 10 5.87 16.10 -7.34
C LEU A 10 5.61 15.85 -8.83
N ALA A 11 4.88 16.73 -9.51
CA ALA A 11 4.56 16.60 -10.93
C ALA A 11 5.80 16.58 -11.82
N ALA A 12 6.88 17.24 -11.40
CA ALA A 12 8.13 17.30 -12.17
C ALA A 12 8.81 15.91 -12.33
N ILE A 13 8.49 14.95 -11.45
CA ILE A 13 9.02 13.57 -11.53
C ILE A 13 8.03 12.58 -12.15
N GLN A 14 7.06 13.07 -12.92
CA GLN A 14 6.12 12.19 -13.61
C GLN A 14 6.86 11.17 -14.48
N GLY A 15 6.50 9.90 -14.36
CA GLY A 15 7.15 8.78 -15.03
C GLY A 15 8.35 8.19 -14.30
N GLU A 16 8.74 8.75 -13.15
CA GLU A 16 9.91 8.31 -12.40
C GLU A 16 9.54 7.53 -11.13
N SER A 17 10.54 6.86 -10.56
CA SER A 17 10.43 6.24 -9.24
C SER A 17 10.32 7.31 -8.14
N ILE A 18 9.37 7.12 -7.22
CA ILE A 18 9.27 7.94 -6.01
C ILE A 18 10.24 7.43 -4.95
N GLY A 19 10.30 6.11 -4.77
CA GLY A 19 11.17 5.48 -3.78
C GLY A 19 10.65 4.12 -3.31
N GLU A 20 11.25 3.66 -2.22
CA GLU A 20 10.85 2.43 -1.54
C GLU A 20 10.71 2.67 -0.02
N SER A 21 9.83 1.90 0.62
CA SER A 21 9.64 1.93 2.07
C SER A 21 10.68 1.07 2.79
N ASP A 22 10.75 1.21 4.11
CA ASP A 22 11.38 0.19 4.94
C ASP A 22 10.57 -1.11 4.93
N TRP A 23 11.19 -2.19 5.37
CA TRP A 23 10.53 -3.45 5.63
C TRP A 23 9.64 -3.35 6.87
N VAL A 24 8.41 -3.82 6.77
CA VAL A 24 7.43 -3.85 7.87
C VAL A 24 7.02 -5.28 8.13
N THR A 25 7.11 -5.72 9.38
CA THR A 25 6.64 -7.04 9.80
C THR A 25 5.12 -7.03 9.93
N ILE A 26 4.46 -8.05 9.37
CA ILE A 26 3.02 -8.26 9.48
C ILE A 26 2.78 -9.27 10.61
N SER A 27 2.30 -8.80 11.75
CA SER A 27 2.04 -9.64 12.91
C SER A 27 0.63 -10.25 12.88
N GLN A 28 0.44 -11.35 13.65
CA GLN A 28 -0.90 -11.90 13.85
C GLN A 28 -1.82 -10.90 14.55
N GLU A 29 -1.29 -10.10 15.47
CA GLU A 29 -2.04 -9.05 16.15
C GLU A 29 -2.60 -8.01 15.18
N ASP A 30 -1.79 -7.53 14.25
CA ASP A 30 -2.23 -6.58 13.20
C ASP A 30 -3.33 -7.19 12.33
N VAL A 31 -3.20 -8.45 11.95
CA VAL A 31 -4.22 -9.17 11.17
C VAL A 31 -5.52 -9.34 11.95
N ASN A 32 -5.44 -9.66 13.23
CA ASN A 32 -6.61 -9.76 14.11
C ASN A 32 -7.32 -8.41 14.26
N LEU A 33 -6.57 -7.32 14.41
CA LEU A 33 -7.14 -5.96 14.46
C LEU A 33 -7.86 -5.59 13.16
N PHE A 34 -7.28 -5.94 12.03
CA PHE A 34 -7.92 -5.71 10.73
C PHE A 34 -9.19 -6.55 10.57
N ALA A 35 -9.17 -7.81 10.99
CA ALA A 35 -10.34 -8.68 10.99
C ALA A 35 -11.46 -8.10 11.87
N ASP A 36 -11.13 -7.58 13.05
CA ASP A 36 -12.09 -6.96 13.96
C ASP A 36 -12.68 -5.67 13.36
N ALA A 37 -11.85 -4.86 12.74
CA ALA A 37 -12.30 -3.60 12.13
C ALA A 37 -13.21 -3.81 10.91
N THR A 38 -13.03 -4.88 10.15
CA THR A 38 -13.73 -5.13 8.87
C THR A 38 -14.80 -6.20 8.96
N GLY A 39 -14.80 -7.03 10.02
CA GLY A 39 -15.68 -8.17 10.15
C GLY A 39 -15.27 -9.41 9.36
N ASP A 40 -14.10 -9.40 8.70
CA ASP A 40 -13.58 -10.56 7.98
C ASP A 40 -12.73 -11.44 8.88
N HIS A 41 -13.39 -12.39 9.55
CA HIS A 41 -12.79 -13.35 10.47
C HIS A 41 -12.62 -14.75 9.84
N GLN A 42 -12.39 -14.82 8.54
CA GLN A 42 -12.12 -16.11 7.90
C GLN A 42 -10.92 -16.80 8.56
N TRP A 43 -11.04 -18.10 8.78
CA TRP A 43 -10.05 -18.88 9.54
C TRP A 43 -8.63 -18.81 8.97
N ILE A 44 -8.46 -18.62 7.67
CA ILE A 44 -7.14 -18.47 7.04
C ILE A 44 -6.35 -17.26 7.58
N HIS A 45 -7.02 -16.30 8.19
CA HIS A 45 -6.42 -15.09 8.75
C HIS A 45 -6.26 -15.17 10.27
N VAL A 46 -7.25 -15.74 10.99
CA VAL A 46 -7.36 -15.57 12.44
C VAL A 46 -7.20 -16.86 13.25
N ASP A 47 -7.11 -18.02 12.63
CA ASP A 47 -6.97 -19.32 13.30
C ASP A 47 -5.64 -20.02 12.94
N PRO A 48 -4.56 -19.76 13.72
CA PRO A 48 -3.25 -20.34 13.43
C PRO A 48 -3.21 -21.86 13.44
N GLU A 49 -3.95 -22.52 14.32
CA GLU A 49 -3.98 -23.99 14.42
C GLU A 49 -4.62 -24.61 13.17
N ARG A 50 -5.75 -24.08 12.74
CA ARG A 50 -6.43 -24.54 11.55
C ARG A 50 -5.62 -24.20 10.27
N ALA A 51 -5.05 -22.99 10.22
CA ALA A 51 -4.25 -22.54 9.09
C ALA A 51 -2.97 -23.37 8.92
N ALA A 52 -2.37 -23.87 10.00
CA ALA A 52 -1.20 -24.75 9.95
C ALA A 52 -1.46 -26.04 9.16
N LYS A 53 -2.71 -26.48 9.12
CA LYS A 53 -3.17 -27.67 8.38
C LYS A 53 -3.82 -27.31 7.03
N GLY A 54 -3.89 -26.03 6.71
CA GLY A 54 -4.49 -25.51 5.49
C GLY A 54 -3.50 -25.37 4.34
N PRO A 55 -3.95 -24.82 3.21
CA PRO A 55 -3.17 -24.79 1.96
C PRO A 55 -1.94 -23.86 2.04
N PHE A 56 -1.90 -22.89 2.96
CA PHE A 56 -0.80 -21.95 3.11
C PHE A 56 0.19 -22.33 4.21
N GLY A 57 -0.12 -23.35 5.04
CA GLY A 57 0.72 -23.82 6.14
C GLY A 57 0.80 -22.91 7.36
N LYS A 58 0.24 -21.73 7.30
CA LYS A 58 0.09 -20.75 8.39
C LYS A 58 -0.97 -19.71 8.02
N THR A 59 -1.32 -18.85 8.98
CA THR A 59 -2.22 -17.72 8.69
C THR A 59 -1.58 -16.75 7.71
N ILE A 60 -2.42 -16.13 6.91
CA ILE A 60 -2.05 -15.10 5.94
C ILE A 60 -2.80 -13.80 6.22
N ALA A 61 -2.19 -12.68 5.90
CA ALA A 61 -2.86 -11.37 5.94
C ALA A 61 -3.97 -11.31 4.88
N HIS A 62 -5.00 -10.53 5.16
CA HIS A 62 -6.01 -10.20 4.14
C HIS A 62 -5.35 -9.46 2.98
N GLY A 63 -5.73 -9.76 1.75
CA GLY A 63 -5.30 -8.97 0.60
C GLY A 63 -5.68 -7.50 0.76
N PHE A 64 -6.90 -7.24 1.26
CA PHE A 64 -7.35 -5.87 1.56
C PHE A 64 -6.55 -5.19 2.66
N MET A 65 -6.00 -5.92 3.62
CA MET A 65 -5.08 -5.36 4.62
C MET A 65 -3.78 -4.90 3.94
N THR A 66 -3.21 -5.72 3.08
CA THR A 66 -2.00 -5.35 2.32
C THR A 66 -2.24 -4.08 1.51
N LEU A 67 -3.39 -3.97 0.84
CA LEU A 67 -3.80 -2.76 0.13
C LEU A 67 -3.95 -1.57 1.08
N ALA A 68 -4.60 -1.75 2.23
CA ALA A 68 -4.82 -0.69 3.23
C ALA A 68 -3.51 -0.18 3.86
N LEU A 69 -2.42 -0.94 3.79
CA LEU A 69 -1.10 -0.51 4.25
C LEU A 69 -0.38 0.46 3.28
N LEU A 70 -0.87 0.64 2.07
CA LEU A 70 -0.22 1.52 1.08
C LEU A 70 0.06 2.93 1.62
N PRO A 71 -0.87 3.63 2.28
CA PRO A 71 -0.58 4.96 2.84
C PRO A 71 0.56 4.94 3.87
N ARG A 72 0.56 3.97 4.79
CA ARG A 72 1.62 3.80 5.78
C ARG A 72 2.99 3.62 5.13
N LEU A 73 3.08 2.76 4.11
CA LEU A 73 4.31 2.48 3.40
C LEU A 73 4.76 3.68 2.54
N GLN A 74 3.82 4.35 1.90
CA GLN A 74 4.10 5.54 1.08
C GLN A 74 4.59 6.72 1.93
N HIS A 75 4.05 6.92 3.14
CA HIS A 75 4.51 7.98 4.06
C HIS A 75 5.97 7.79 4.51
N GLN A 76 6.53 6.59 4.39
CA GLN A 76 7.97 6.36 4.62
C GLN A 76 8.83 6.77 3.42
N MET A 77 8.25 6.82 2.22
CA MET A 77 8.96 7.15 1.00
C MET A 77 9.00 8.66 0.74
N TYR A 78 7.83 9.31 0.87
CA TYR A 78 7.72 10.71 0.51
C TYR A 78 6.65 11.46 1.31
N THR A 79 6.79 12.77 1.30
CA THR A 79 5.79 13.73 1.75
C THR A 79 5.65 14.85 0.73
N VAL A 80 4.47 15.45 0.66
CA VAL A 80 4.17 16.62 -0.19
C VAL A 80 3.75 17.76 0.72
N ASN A 81 4.49 18.85 0.68
CA ASN A 81 4.20 20.07 1.42
C ASN A 81 3.20 20.96 0.64
N GLY A 82 2.67 21.99 1.30
CA GLY A 82 1.77 22.96 0.67
C GLY A 82 0.38 22.45 0.33
N ILE A 83 -0.01 21.30 0.89
CA ILE A 83 -1.36 20.75 0.74
C ILE A 83 -2.14 20.83 2.05
N LYS A 84 -3.45 21.02 1.98
CA LYS A 84 -4.34 20.94 3.14
C LYS A 84 -4.70 19.49 3.48
N LEU A 85 -4.89 18.67 2.45
CA LEU A 85 -5.22 17.25 2.63
C LEU A 85 -4.90 16.44 1.36
N ALA A 86 -4.75 15.13 1.57
CA ALA A 86 -4.67 14.14 0.52
C ALA A 86 -5.82 13.14 0.68
N ILE A 87 -6.48 12.79 -0.42
CA ILE A 87 -7.64 11.89 -0.44
C ILE A 87 -7.30 10.66 -1.25
N ASN A 88 -7.50 9.47 -0.68
CA ASN A 88 -7.52 8.23 -1.44
C ASN A 88 -8.79 8.21 -2.29
N TYR A 89 -8.67 8.63 -3.54
CA TYR A 89 -9.82 8.78 -4.44
C TYR A 89 -10.29 7.47 -5.04
N GLY A 90 -9.35 6.57 -5.35
CA GLY A 90 -9.69 5.29 -5.93
C GLY A 90 -8.48 4.50 -6.40
N LEU A 91 -8.76 3.44 -7.13
CA LEU A 91 -7.79 2.53 -7.70
C LEU A 91 -8.21 2.19 -9.13
N ASN A 92 -7.27 2.25 -10.07
CA ASN A 92 -7.52 1.84 -11.44
C ASN A 92 -7.35 0.33 -11.61
N LYS A 93 -6.43 -0.26 -10.83
CA LYS A 93 -6.11 -1.67 -10.88
C LYS A 93 -5.56 -2.15 -9.53
N VAL A 94 -5.98 -3.33 -9.10
CA VAL A 94 -5.42 -4.03 -7.93
C VAL A 94 -5.35 -5.52 -8.23
N ARG A 95 -4.21 -6.14 -7.85
CA ARG A 95 -4.02 -7.60 -7.87
C ARG A 95 -3.22 -8.02 -6.65
N PHE A 96 -3.52 -9.21 -6.16
CA PHE A 96 -2.83 -9.88 -5.04
C PHE A 96 -2.20 -11.18 -5.54
N PRO A 97 -1.05 -11.14 -6.22
CA PRO A 97 -0.46 -12.32 -6.86
C PRO A 97 0.03 -13.38 -5.89
N ALA A 98 0.48 -12.99 -4.69
CA ALA A 98 0.97 -13.88 -3.67
C ALA A 98 0.41 -13.56 -2.28
N PRO A 99 0.19 -14.57 -1.41
CA PRO A 99 -0.22 -14.33 -0.03
C PRO A 99 0.92 -13.70 0.79
N VAL A 100 0.55 -13.04 1.88
CA VAL A 100 1.49 -12.56 2.90
C VAL A 100 1.34 -13.46 4.13
N PRO A 101 2.22 -14.43 4.36
CA PRO A 101 2.21 -15.22 5.57
C PRO A 101 2.44 -14.31 6.80
N VAL A 102 1.68 -14.52 7.86
CA VAL A 102 1.89 -13.81 9.12
C VAL A 102 3.32 -14.05 9.62
N GLY A 103 3.99 -13.00 10.09
CA GLY A 103 5.39 -13.00 10.47
C GLY A 103 6.35 -12.60 9.33
N SER A 104 5.87 -12.52 8.10
CA SER A 104 6.65 -12.01 6.97
C SER A 104 6.85 -10.51 7.04
N ARG A 105 7.91 -10.03 6.37
CA ARG A 105 8.12 -8.60 6.16
C ARG A 105 7.68 -8.22 4.75
N VAL A 106 7.07 -7.05 4.63
CA VAL A 106 6.67 -6.46 3.35
C VAL A 106 7.31 -5.10 3.16
N ARG A 107 7.52 -4.71 1.91
CA ARG A 107 8.05 -3.44 1.50
C ARG A 107 7.35 -2.95 0.24
N ALA A 108 7.09 -1.67 0.13
CA ALA A 108 6.51 -1.08 -1.07
C ALA A 108 7.56 -0.34 -1.90
N LYS A 109 7.39 -0.39 -3.22
CA LYS A 109 8.09 0.44 -4.21
C LYS A 109 7.05 1.17 -5.02
N SER A 110 7.22 2.48 -5.17
CA SER A 110 6.25 3.32 -5.88
C SER A 110 6.89 4.14 -6.99
N SER A 111 6.12 4.33 -8.06
CA SER A 111 6.45 5.22 -9.17
C SER A 111 5.27 6.14 -9.46
N LEU A 112 5.56 7.38 -9.83
CA LEU A 112 4.55 8.34 -10.22
C LEU A 112 4.21 8.15 -11.69
N VAL A 113 2.98 7.74 -11.98
CA VAL A 113 2.54 7.49 -13.36
C VAL A 113 2.18 8.80 -14.06
N LYS A 114 1.32 9.61 -13.42
CA LYS A 114 0.92 10.91 -13.94
C LYS A 114 0.36 11.83 -12.86
N VAL A 115 0.36 13.11 -13.16
CA VAL A 115 -0.29 14.15 -12.36
C VAL A 115 -1.18 14.98 -13.28
N GLU A 116 -2.42 15.20 -12.86
CA GLU A 116 -3.44 15.93 -13.60
C GLU A 116 -3.95 17.10 -12.75
N ASP A 117 -3.94 18.29 -13.31
CA ASP A 117 -4.55 19.46 -12.68
C ASP A 117 -6.08 19.38 -12.84
N LEU A 118 -6.81 19.43 -11.73
CA LEU A 118 -8.27 19.40 -11.72
C LEU A 118 -8.90 20.80 -11.61
N GLY A 119 -8.08 21.84 -11.48
CA GLY A 119 -8.53 23.21 -11.19
C GLY A 119 -8.79 23.44 -9.70
N ASP A 120 -8.99 24.70 -9.32
CA ASP A 120 -9.32 25.13 -7.97
C ASP A 120 -8.33 24.67 -6.88
N GLY A 121 -7.04 24.50 -7.23
CA GLY A 121 -6.00 24.05 -6.32
C GLY A 121 -6.03 22.54 -6.02
N ALA A 122 -6.79 21.75 -6.80
CA ALA A 122 -6.84 20.30 -6.69
C ALA A 122 -6.02 19.63 -7.81
N VAL A 123 -5.25 18.61 -7.45
CA VAL A 123 -4.42 17.82 -8.36
C VAL A 123 -4.68 16.34 -8.13
N GLN A 124 -4.69 15.56 -9.19
CA GLN A 124 -4.84 14.11 -9.12
C GLN A 124 -3.56 13.42 -9.55
N ALA A 125 -2.98 12.63 -8.65
CA ALA A 125 -1.81 11.82 -8.94
C ALA A 125 -2.19 10.34 -9.07
N THR A 126 -1.66 9.69 -10.09
CA THR A 126 -1.75 8.24 -10.26
C THR A 126 -0.40 7.64 -9.89
N VAL A 127 -0.40 6.75 -8.90
CA VAL A 127 0.79 6.13 -8.34
C VAL A 127 0.72 4.61 -8.50
N SER A 128 1.71 4.04 -9.18
CA SER A 128 1.87 2.59 -9.28
C SER A 128 2.72 2.09 -8.13
N THR A 129 2.21 1.14 -7.36
CA THR A 129 2.89 0.58 -6.20
C THR A 129 2.92 -0.94 -6.26
N THR A 130 4.09 -1.51 -6.02
CA THR A 130 4.29 -2.94 -5.83
C THR A 130 4.68 -3.20 -4.38
N VAL A 131 3.96 -4.10 -3.70
CA VAL A 131 4.29 -4.56 -2.35
C VAL A 131 4.98 -5.91 -2.45
N GLU A 132 6.25 -5.94 -2.06
CA GLU A 132 7.08 -7.13 -2.03
C GLU A 132 6.94 -7.86 -0.70
N VAL A 133 7.08 -9.18 -0.73
CA VAL A 133 7.25 -10.02 0.46
C VAL A 133 8.69 -10.50 0.50
N GLU A 134 9.38 -10.33 1.63
CA GLU A 134 10.75 -10.78 1.78
C GLU A 134 10.88 -12.29 1.50
N GLY A 135 11.82 -12.63 0.63
CA GLY A 135 12.07 -14.03 0.23
C GLY A 135 11.08 -14.60 -0.80
N SER A 136 10.14 -13.80 -1.31
CA SER A 136 9.20 -14.24 -2.35
C SER A 136 9.55 -13.62 -3.71
N ASP A 137 9.43 -14.42 -4.77
CA ASP A 137 9.63 -13.95 -6.15
C ASP A 137 8.41 -13.20 -6.70
N LYS A 138 7.24 -13.38 -6.07
CA LYS A 138 6.00 -12.74 -6.48
C LYS A 138 5.61 -11.66 -5.48
N PRO A 139 5.12 -10.50 -5.95
CA PRO A 139 4.61 -9.46 -5.07
C PRO A 139 3.29 -9.88 -4.40
N ALA A 140 3.06 -9.33 -3.20
CA ALA A 140 1.80 -9.52 -2.48
C ALA A 140 0.68 -8.63 -3.02
N CYS A 141 1.03 -7.47 -3.55
CA CYS A 141 0.08 -6.51 -4.10
C CYS A 141 0.71 -5.72 -5.23
N VAL A 142 -0.03 -5.54 -6.30
CA VAL A 142 0.27 -4.57 -7.36
C VAL A 142 -0.96 -3.68 -7.50
N ALA A 143 -0.80 -2.40 -7.24
CA ALA A 143 -1.91 -1.45 -7.26
C ALA A 143 -1.54 -0.18 -8.01
N GLU A 144 -2.48 0.33 -8.79
CA GLU A 144 -2.43 1.68 -9.34
C GLU A 144 -3.46 2.53 -8.59
N SER A 145 -2.97 3.33 -7.65
CA SER A 145 -3.79 4.18 -6.80
C SER A 145 -3.93 5.59 -7.37
N VAL A 146 -5.08 6.20 -7.11
CA VAL A 146 -5.39 7.56 -7.50
C VAL A 146 -5.57 8.39 -6.22
N VAL A 147 -4.72 9.39 -6.05
CA VAL A 147 -4.70 10.29 -4.88
C VAL A 147 -5.02 11.71 -5.34
N ARG A 148 -5.90 12.39 -4.64
CA ARG A 148 -6.15 13.82 -4.86
C ARG A 148 -5.50 14.64 -3.76
N TYR A 149 -4.70 15.61 -4.17
CA TYR A 149 -4.09 16.61 -3.30
C TYR A 149 -4.86 17.93 -3.42
N ILE A 150 -5.24 18.48 -2.30
CA ILE A 150 -5.95 19.76 -2.21
C ILE A 150 -5.01 20.79 -1.57
N ALA A 151 -4.75 21.87 -2.26
CA ALA A 151 -3.92 22.98 -1.79
C ALA A 151 -4.66 23.93 -0.82
#